data_412e34cec1a2eb95cf31e1e18f4ce8ca
#
_entry.id   412e34cec1a2eb95cf31e1e18f4ce8ca
#
_cell.length_a   1.000
_cell.length_b   1.000
_cell.length_c   1.000
_cell.angle_alpha   90.00
_cell.angle_beta   90.00
_cell.angle_gamma   90.00
#
_symmetry.space_group_name_H-M   'P 1'
#
loop_
_entity.id
_entity.type
_entity.pdbx_description
1 polymer ?
#
loop_
_entity_poly.entity_id
_entity_poly.type
_entity_poly.pdbx_seq_one_letter_code
_entity_poly.pdbx_strand_id
1 'polypeptide(L)'
;VELRRPKEKRPALWKPLSGVAGLAACLCIVFFGYYQPNFPPYGALRIQINPDVELTLSRTDRVLELEGLNADGQVLIEGYDYGGKDREDVTEELVERAIGLGYLSDGETVSITVTSSDADWQAREEQEAREALEERYGEAIVIRIGPTDEEPPATEVVIPVMPPEPEPTPEPLPEQTD
;
A
#
# COMPACT_ATOMS: atom_id res chain seq x y z
N VAL A 1 72.70 47.26 2.15
CA VAL A 1 71.99 46.68 1.01
C VAL A 1 70.97 45.71 1.56
N GLU A 2 69.72 46.18 1.60
CA GLU A 2 68.61 45.45 2.15
C GLU A 2 67.96 44.62 1.03
N LEU A 3 68.14 43.30 1.09
CA LEU A 3 67.59 42.34 0.13
C LEU A 3 66.09 42.14 0.39
N ARG A 4 65.27 42.81 -0.35
CA ARG A 4 63.80 42.66 -0.40
C ARG A 4 63.47 41.28 -0.99
N ARG A 5 63.01 40.32 -0.15
CA ARG A 5 62.48 39.03 -0.61
C ARG A 5 61.20 39.23 -1.44
N PRO A 6 61.09 38.61 -2.62
CA PRO A 6 59.88 38.69 -3.40
C PRO A 6 58.75 37.94 -2.67
N LYS A 7 57.58 38.58 -2.52
CA LYS A 7 56.37 37.96 -2.07
C LYS A 7 55.92 36.94 -3.12
N GLU A 8 56.04 35.64 -2.81
CA GLU A 8 55.41 34.60 -3.60
C GLU A 8 53.92 34.79 -3.62
N LYS A 9 53.38 35.07 -4.82
CA LYS A 9 51.93 35.08 -5.07
C LYS A 9 51.46 33.61 -5.05
N ARG A 10 50.82 33.20 -3.97
CA ARG A 10 50.16 31.92 -3.92
C ARG A 10 49.08 31.86 -5.01
N PRO A 11 49.05 30.85 -5.88
CA PRO A 11 48.08 30.80 -6.94
C PRO A 11 46.68 30.70 -6.33
N ALA A 12 45.77 31.52 -6.78
CA ALA A 12 44.37 31.57 -6.35
C ALA A 12 43.59 30.37 -6.96
N LEU A 13 43.97 29.13 -6.56
CA LEU A 13 43.29 27.89 -6.96
C LEU A 13 41.97 27.65 -6.22
N TRP A 14 41.57 28.59 -5.35
CA TRP A 14 40.36 28.41 -4.53
C TRP A 14 39.06 28.95 -5.15
N LYS A 15 39.12 29.69 -6.25
CA LYS A 15 37.93 30.29 -6.88
C LYS A 15 37.01 29.29 -7.60
N PRO A 16 37.46 28.20 -8.24
CA PRO A 16 36.55 27.23 -8.83
C PRO A 16 35.91 26.27 -7.80
N LEU A 17 36.57 26.04 -6.64
CA LEU A 17 36.09 25.10 -5.63
C LEU A 17 34.83 25.58 -4.92
N SER A 18 34.63 26.90 -4.75
CA SER A 18 33.45 27.48 -4.11
C SER A 18 32.19 27.32 -4.95
N GLY A 19 32.29 27.36 -6.28
CA GLY A 19 31.15 27.13 -7.18
C GLY A 19 30.66 25.68 -7.15
N VAL A 20 31.58 24.71 -7.13
CA VAL A 20 31.26 23.28 -7.07
C VAL A 20 30.65 22.91 -5.71
N ALA A 21 31.19 23.46 -4.61
CA ALA A 21 30.65 23.25 -3.27
C ALA A 21 29.23 23.81 -3.13
N GLY A 22 28.95 24.98 -3.72
CA GLY A 22 27.61 25.59 -3.72
C GLY A 22 26.60 24.74 -4.51
N LEU A 23 26.99 24.24 -5.69
CA LEU A 23 26.14 23.37 -6.50
C LEU A 23 25.84 22.03 -5.76
N ALA A 24 26.86 21.43 -5.16
CA ALA A 24 26.69 20.22 -4.38
C ALA A 24 25.73 20.41 -3.18
N ALA A 25 25.85 21.53 -2.46
CA ALA A 25 24.95 21.87 -1.37
C ALA A 25 23.51 22.04 -1.84
N CYS A 26 23.28 22.72 -2.97
CA CYS A 26 21.94 22.85 -3.56
C CYS A 26 21.35 21.50 -3.95
N LEU A 27 22.14 20.62 -4.57
CA LEU A 27 21.70 19.28 -4.93
C LEU A 27 21.38 18.42 -3.68
N CYS A 28 22.17 18.54 -2.61
CA CYS A 28 21.88 17.88 -1.33
C CYS A 28 20.55 18.38 -0.72
N ILE A 29 20.30 19.70 -0.75
CA ILE A 29 19.05 20.27 -0.23
C ILE A 29 17.85 19.76 -1.02
N VAL A 30 17.94 19.73 -2.36
CA VAL A 30 16.88 19.20 -3.21
C VAL A 30 16.69 17.69 -2.99
N PHE A 31 17.78 16.93 -2.90
CA PHE A 31 17.71 15.49 -2.71
C PHE A 31 17.14 15.10 -1.34
N PHE A 32 17.70 15.64 -0.25
CA PHE A 32 17.26 15.29 1.10
C PHE A 32 16.00 16.02 1.54
N GLY A 33 15.76 17.25 1.03
CA GLY A 33 14.61 18.06 1.40
C GLY A 33 13.35 17.82 0.55
N TYR A 34 13.52 17.32 -0.66
CA TYR A 34 12.38 17.12 -1.56
C TYR A 34 12.27 15.69 -2.09
N TYR A 35 13.36 15.13 -2.67
CA TYR A 35 13.28 13.82 -3.31
C TYR A 35 13.07 12.69 -2.30
N GLN A 36 13.93 12.61 -1.28
CA GLN A 36 13.92 11.52 -0.30
C GLN A 36 12.61 11.39 0.49
N PRO A 37 11.97 12.47 0.96
CA PRO A 37 10.71 12.34 1.68
C PRO A 37 9.49 12.01 0.80
N ASN A 38 9.52 12.32 -0.50
CA ASN A 38 8.33 12.27 -1.35
C ASN A 38 8.30 11.10 -2.35
N PHE A 39 9.43 10.48 -2.66
CA PHE A 39 9.47 9.50 -3.76
C PHE A 39 9.77 8.06 -3.34
N PRO A 40 10.61 7.76 -2.36
CA PRO A 40 10.81 6.39 -1.90
C PRO A 40 9.61 5.88 -1.11
N PRO A 41 9.26 4.57 -1.26
CA PRO A 41 8.29 3.91 -0.39
C PRO A 41 8.71 3.97 1.08
N TYR A 42 7.77 4.30 1.96
CA TYR A 42 7.99 4.42 3.40
C TYR A 42 7.08 3.50 4.21
N GLY A 43 5.88 3.27 3.73
CA GLY A 43 4.91 2.37 4.31
C GLY A 43 3.81 2.02 3.32
N ALA A 44 2.88 1.19 3.77
CA ALA A 44 1.70 0.81 3.02
C ALA A 44 0.44 0.96 3.88
N LEU A 45 -0.65 1.37 3.27
CA LEU A 45 -1.98 1.40 3.85
C LEU A 45 -2.89 0.49 3.07
N ARG A 46 -3.47 -0.50 3.72
CA ARG A 46 -4.41 -1.45 3.14
C ARG A 46 -5.83 -1.14 3.60
N ILE A 47 -6.74 -1.08 2.66
CA ILE A 47 -8.17 -0.85 2.87
C ILE A 47 -8.91 -2.13 2.51
N GLN A 48 -9.54 -2.74 3.50
CA GLN A 48 -10.30 -3.98 3.35
C GLN A 48 -11.78 -3.71 3.55
N ILE A 49 -12.52 -3.76 2.47
CA ILE A 49 -13.97 -3.61 2.42
C ILE A 49 -14.60 -4.88 1.83
N ASN A 50 -13.81 -5.65 1.07
CA ASN A 50 -14.19 -6.61 0.03
C ASN A 50 -14.84 -5.93 -1.18
N PRO A 51 -14.17 -4.96 -1.80
CA PRO A 51 -12.80 -5.00 -2.35
C PRO A 51 -11.64 -4.82 -1.34
N ASP A 52 -10.45 -5.27 -1.74
CA ASP A 52 -9.22 -5.21 -0.99
C ASP A 52 -8.15 -4.50 -1.82
N VAL A 53 -7.66 -3.38 -1.31
CA VAL A 53 -6.70 -2.52 -2.01
C VAL A 53 -5.57 -2.10 -1.09
N GLU A 54 -4.38 -1.89 -1.67
CA GLU A 54 -3.20 -1.42 -0.96
C GLU A 54 -2.62 -0.17 -1.63
N LEU A 55 -2.31 0.82 -0.81
CA LEU A 55 -1.64 2.05 -1.18
C LEU A 55 -0.21 2.00 -0.67
N THR A 56 0.77 2.11 -1.56
CA THR A 56 2.16 2.36 -1.16
C THR A 56 2.37 3.85 -0.96
N LEU A 57 2.84 4.25 0.21
CA LEU A 57 2.96 5.63 0.63
C LEU A 57 4.41 6.09 0.74
N SER A 58 4.67 7.35 0.41
CA SER A 58 5.90 8.04 0.77
C SER A 58 5.87 8.47 2.25
N ARG A 59 6.99 8.99 2.74
CA ARG A 59 7.07 9.53 4.11
C ARG A 59 6.18 10.76 4.33
N THR A 60 5.79 11.46 3.29
CA THR A 60 4.92 12.64 3.28
C THR A 60 3.53 12.33 2.74
N ASP A 61 3.07 11.09 2.95
CA ASP A 61 1.71 10.61 2.71
C ASP A 61 1.23 10.68 1.26
N ARG A 62 2.19 10.81 0.30
CA ARG A 62 1.86 10.73 -1.13
C ARG A 62 1.66 9.28 -1.54
N VAL A 63 0.62 9.03 -2.29
CA VAL A 63 0.38 7.73 -2.90
C VAL A 63 1.34 7.54 -4.07
N LEU A 64 2.20 6.53 -3.96
CA LEU A 64 3.19 6.17 -4.96
C LEU A 64 2.69 5.06 -5.87
N GLU A 65 1.94 4.12 -5.30
CA GLU A 65 1.37 2.97 -6.00
C GLU A 65 0.02 2.62 -5.38
N LEU A 66 -0.90 2.13 -6.19
CA LEU A 66 -2.21 1.65 -5.79
C LEU A 66 -2.45 0.29 -6.44
N GLU A 67 -2.69 -0.74 -5.64
CA GLU A 67 -2.88 -2.11 -6.09
C GLU A 67 -4.21 -2.68 -5.58
N GLY A 68 -4.96 -3.34 -6.46
CA GLY A 68 -6.11 -4.16 -6.09
C GLY A 68 -5.67 -5.58 -5.77
N LEU A 69 -5.79 -5.99 -4.50
CA LEU A 69 -5.30 -7.28 -4.01
C LEU A 69 -6.24 -8.44 -4.35
N ASN A 70 -7.50 -8.17 -4.68
CA ASN A 70 -8.46 -9.14 -5.15
C ASN A 70 -9.19 -8.65 -6.42
N ALA A 71 -10.06 -9.47 -6.99
CA ALA A 71 -10.77 -9.15 -8.23
C ALA A 71 -11.64 -7.88 -8.10
N ASP A 72 -12.32 -7.72 -6.97
CA ASP A 72 -13.16 -6.55 -6.69
C ASP A 72 -12.30 -5.30 -6.44
N GLY A 73 -11.14 -5.44 -5.79
CA GLY A 73 -10.16 -4.38 -5.65
C GLY A 73 -9.63 -3.88 -6.99
N GLN A 74 -9.36 -4.78 -7.94
CA GLN A 74 -8.95 -4.41 -9.29
C GLN A 74 -10.06 -3.64 -10.02
N VAL A 75 -11.33 -4.05 -9.88
CA VAL A 75 -12.47 -3.32 -10.43
C VAL A 75 -12.64 -1.95 -9.76
N LEU A 76 -12.45 -1.88 -8.45
CA LEU A 76 -12.54 -0.62 -7.69
C LEU A 76 -11.56 0.43 -8.20
N ILE A 77 -10.33 0.04 -8.51
CA ILE A 77 -9.26 0.96 -8.96
C ILE A 77 -9.22 1.15 -10.47
N GLU A 78 -10.00 0.41 -11.25
CA GLU A 78 -9.99 0.50 -12.70
C GLU A 78 -10.29 1.93 -13.19
N GLY A 79 -9.35 2.50 -13.95
CA GLY A 79 -9.45 3.86 -14.48
C GLY A 79 -9.39 4.98 -13.43
N TYR A 80 -9.00 4.67 -12.19
CA TYR A 80 -8.82 5.66 -11.14
C TYR A 80 -7.44 6.30 -11.23
N ASP A 81 -7.40 7.63 -11.27
CA ASP A 81 -6.16 8.41 -11.30
C ASP A 81 -5.81 8.90 -9.88
N TYR A 82 -4.80 8.26 -9.29
CA TYR A 82 -4.24 8.63 -7.99
C TYR A 82 -2.98 9.48 -8.10
N GLY A 83 -2.50 9.75 -9.32
CA GLY A 83 -1.22 10.43 -9.55
C GLY A 83 -1.14 11.80 -8.88
N GLY A 84 -0.20 11.94 -7.95
CA GLY A 84 0.06 13.19 -7.22
C GLY A 84 -0.90 13.52 -6.08
N LYS A 85 -1.85 12.64 -5.80
CA LYS A 85 -2.76 12.75 -4.65
C LYS A 85 -2.09 12.27 -3.36
N ASP A 86 -2.57 12.74 -2.23
CA ASP A 86 -2.17 12.23 -0.93
C ASP A 86 -3.07 11.06 -0.48
N ARG A 87 -2.69 10.44 0.63
CA ARG A 87 -3.36 9.29 1.21
C ARG A 87 -4.83 9.59 1.57
N GLU A 88 -5.09 10.75 2.14
CA GLU A 88 -6.43 11.13 2.61
C GLU A 88 -7.39 11.21 1.45
N ASP A 89 -7.06 11.99 0.42
CA ASP A 89 -7.86 12.13 -0.80
C ASP A 89 -8.15 10.77 -1.45
N VAL A 90 -7.10 9.94 -1.61
CA VAL A 90 -7.26 8.63 -2.27
C VAL A 90 -8.11 7.68 -1.44
N THR A 91 -7.92 7.65 -0.11
CA THR A 91 -8.70 6.79 0.78
C THR A 91 -10.18 7.16 0.76
N GLU A 92 -10.50 8.45 0.86
CA GLU A 92 -11.87 8.93 0.81
C GLU A 92 -12.54 8.62 -0.54
N GLU A 93 -11.87 8.93 -1.65
CA GLU A 93 -12.39 8.68 -2.99
C GLU A 93 -12.61 7.18 -3.26
N LEU A 94 -11.74 6.31 -2.74
CA LEU A 94 -11.92 4.85 -2.84
C LEU A 94 -13.11 4.35 -2.02
N VAL A 95 -13.32 4.89 -0.82
CA VAL A 95 -14.51 4.57 -0.01
C VAL A 95 -15.80 5.05 -0.70
N GLU A 96 -15.84 6.29 -1.23
CA GLU A 96 -16.97 6.79 -2.01
C GLU A 96 -17.24 5.92 -3.23
N ARG A 97 -16.19 5.50 -3.91
CA ARG A 97 -16.30 4.64 -5.09
C ARG A 97 -16.83 3.24 -4.73
N ALA A 98 -16.40 2.69 -3.59
CA ALA A 98 -16.89 1.41 -3.08
C ALA A 98 -18.41 1.49 -2.73
N ILE A 99 -18.85 2.59 -2.11
CA ILE A 99 -20.26 2.86 -1.85
C ILE A 99 -21.03 2.96 -3.18
N GLY A 100 -20.50 3.73 -4.13
CA GLY A 100 -21.13 3.93 -5.45
C GLY A 100 -21.26 2.65 -6.28
N LEU A 101 -20.34 1.70 -6.13
CA LEU A 101 -20.37 0.39 -6.78
C LEU A 101 -21.17 -0.67 -5.98
N GLY A 102 -21.63 -0.33 -4.78
CA GLY A 102 -22.40 -1.23 -3.92
C GLY A 102 -21.58 -2.25 -3.15
N TYR A 103 -20.27 -2.03 -3.03
CA TYR A 103 -19.38 -2.86 -2.22
C TYR A 103 -19.41 -2.49 -0.73
N LEU A 104 -19.94 -1.32 -0.39
CA LEU A 104 -20.05 -0.84 0.98
C LEU A 104 -21.41 -0.24 1.22
N SER A 105 -22.09 -0.71 2.25
CA SER A 105 -23.44 -0.30 2.68
C SER A 105 -23.43 0.15 4.14
N ASP A 106 -24.53 0.80 4.57
CA ASP A 106 -24.69 1.26 5.95
C ASP A 106 -24.53 0.10 6.95
N GLY A 107 -23.72 0.31 7.97
CA GLY A 107 -23.42 -0.65 9.03
C GLY A 107 -22.33 -1.68 8.68
N GLU A 108 -21.79 -1.66 7.47
CA GLU A 108 -20.66 -2.51 7.10
C GLU A 108 -19.33 -1.96 7.64
N THR A 109 -18.33 -2.81 7.67
CA THR A 109 -17.03 -2.50 8.27
C THR A 109 -15.98 -2.23 7.20
N VAL A 110 -15.25 -1.13 7.36
CA VAL A 110 -13.99 -0.85 6.67
C VAL A 110 -12.84 -1.13 7.62
N SER A 111 -11.95 -2.03 7.26
CA SER A 111 -10.73 -2.28 8.02
C SER A 111 -9.55 -1.60 7.36
N ILE A 112 -8.76 -0.87 8.15
CA ILE A 112 -7.55 -0.19 7.72
C ILE A 112 -6.36 -0.78 8.47
N THR A 113 -5.34 -1.16 7.72
CA THR A 113 -4.09 -1.65 8.27
C THR A 113 -2.95 -0.82 7.69
N VAL A 114 -2.12 -0.23 8.54
CA VAL A 114 -0.91 0.46 8.13
C VAL A 114 0.31 -0.39 8.47
N THR A 115 1.28 -0.46 7.57
CA THR A 115 2.52 -1.20 7.75
C THR A 115 3.71 -0.31 7.43
N SER A 116 4.65 -0.18 8.35
CA SER A 116 5.91 0.53 8.16
C SER A 116 6.99 -0.03 9.09
N SER A 117 8.25 0.25 8.78
CA SER A 117 9.38 0.02 9.70
C SER A 117 9.49 1.10 10.80
N ASP A 118 8.78 2.20 10.66
CA ASP A 118 8.70 3.32 11.61
C ASP A 118 7.37 3.24 12.36
N ALA A 119 7.42 2.76 13.61
CA ALA A 119 6.22 2.55 14.43
C ALA A 119 5.50 3.87 14.80
N ASP A 120 6.23 4.97 14.94
CA ASP A 120 5.65 6.27 15.25
C ASP A 120 4.89 6.83 14.05
N TRP A 121 5.45 6.67 12.86
CA TRP A 121 4.79 7.02 11.60
C TRP A 121 3.55 6.15 11.39
N GLN A 122 3.67 4.83 11.56
CA GLN A 122 2.55 3.90 11.44
C GLN A 122 1.37 4.27 12.34
N ALA A 123 1.65 4.53 13.64
CA ALA A 123 0.61 4.87 14.61
C ALA A 123 -0.08 6.21 14.27
N ARG A 124 0.66 7.18 13.75
CA ARG A 124 0.11 8.45 13.29
C ARG A 124 -0.82 8.24 12.08
N GLU A 125 -0.37 7.50 11.07
CA GLU A 125 -1.16 7.22 9.87
C GLU A 125 -2.45 6.46 10.20
N GLU A 126 -2.38 5.49 11.10
CA GLU A 126 -3.56 4.75 11.57
C GLU A 126 -4.57 5.66 12.25
N GLN A 127 -4.09 6.59 13.09
CA GLN A 127 -4.95 7.55 13.78
C GLN A 127 -5.57 8.55 12.80
N GLU A 128 -4.78 9.16 11.93
CA GLU A 128 -5.25 10.14 10.95
C GLU A 128 -6.24 9.53 9.95
N ALA A 129 -5.97 8.30 9.45
CA ALA A 129 -6.89 7.61 8.57
C ALA A 129 -8.23 7.29 9.26
N ARG A 130 -8.17 6.92 10.55
CA ARG A 130 -9.38 6.70 11.34
C ARG A 130 -10.18 8.00 11.49
N GLU A 131 -9.54 9.07 11.96
CA GLU A 131 -10.19 10.34 12.21
C GLU A 131 -10.86 10.91 10.96
N ALA A 132 -10.18 10.87 9.81
CA ALA A 132 -10.71 11.33 8.54
C ALA A 132 -11.98 10.55 8.12
N LEU A 133 -11.94 9.23 8.22
CA LEU A 133 -13.08 8.40 7.85
C LEU A 133 -14.22 8.45 8.89
N GLU A 134 -13.92 8.54 10.18
CA GLU A 134 -14.94 8.71 11.23
C GLU A 134 -15.64 10.05 11.11
N GLU A 135 -14.93 11.13 10.78
CA GLU A 135 -15.53 12.45 10.57
C GLU A 135 -16.52 12.44 9.40
N ARG A 136 -16.18 11.72 8.33
CA ARG A 136 -16.99 11.74 7.10
C ARG A 136 -18.08 10.66 7.06
N TYR A 137 -17.79 9.48 7.58
CA TYR A 137 -18.64 8.29 7.42
C TYR A 137 -19.05 7.61 8.73
N GLY A 138 -18.59 8.10 9.90
CA GLY A 138 -18.76 7.41 11.18
C GLY A 138 -20.21 7.15 11.61
N GLU A 139 -21.19 7.82 10.99
CA GLU A 139 -22.61 7.52 11.21
C GLU A 139 -23.14 6.38 10.30
N ALA A 140 -22.45 6.12 9.18
CA ALA A 140 -22.90 5.18 8.17
C ALA A 140 -22.12 3.85 8.20
N ILE A 141 -20.81 3.88 8.47
CA ILE A 141 -19.94 2.71 8.41
C ILE A 141 -19.17 2.50 9.71
N VAL A 142 -18.75 1.25 9.96
CA VAL A 142 -17.91 0.89 11.11
C VAL A 142 -16.43 0.88 10.66
N ILE A 143 -15.60 1.72 11.29
CA ILE A 143 -14.18 1.80 10.96
C ILE A 143 -13.38 0.99 11.97
N ARG A 144 -12.56 0.07 11.49
CA ARG A 144 -11.69 -0.78 12.31
C ARG A 144 -10.24 -0.54 11.90
N ILE A 145 -9.36 -0.40 12.88
CA ILE A 145 -7.92 -0.29 12.67
C ILE A 145 -7.23 -1.59 13.12
N GLY A 146 -6.31 -2.05 12.32
CA GLY A 146 -5.54 -3.25 12.57
C GLY A 146 -5.90 -4.40 11.62
N PRO A 147 -5.08 -5.46 11.62
CA PRO A 147 -5.32 -6.60 10.74
C PRO A 147 -6.69 -7.21 11.03
N THR A 148 -7.44 -7.47 9.99
CA THR A 148 -8.64 -8.28 10.12
C THR A 148 -8.19 -9.72 10.29
N ASP A 149 -8.37 -10.29 11.50
CA ASP A 149 -8.12 -11.71 11.80
C ASP A 149 -9.15 -12.65 11.11
N GLU A 150 -10.07 -12.11 10.34
CA GLU A 150 -10.89 -12.86 9.42
C GLU A 150 -10.17 -12.93 8.06
N GLU A 151 -9.16 -13.79 7.97
CA GLU A 151 -8.96 -14.54 6.75
C GLU A 151 -10.34 -15.12 6.38
N PRO A 152 -10.93 -14.80 5.20
CA PRO A 152 -12.18 -15.40 4.81
C PRO A 152 -11.98 -16.90 4.98
N PRO A 153 -12.91 -17.63 5.64
CA PRO A 153 -12.71 -19.05 5.85
C PRO A 153 -12.33 -19.59 4.48
N ALA A 154 -11.10 -20.12 4.40
CA ALA A 154 -10.66 -20.79 3.19
C ALA A 154 -11.85 -21.65 2.83
N THR A 155 -12.48 -21.39 1.70
CA THR A 155 -13.61 -22.17 1.25
C THR A 155 -13.08 -23.56 1.28
N GLU A 156 -13.42 -24.25 2.36
CA GLU A 156 -13.14 -25.67 2.48
C GLU A 156 -13.89 -26.24 1.29
N VAL A 157 -13.12 -26.47 0.22
CA VAL A 157 -13.62 -27.19 -0.93
C VAL A 157 -13.92 -28.56 -0.35
N VAL A 158 -15.14 -28.71 0.16
CA VAL A 158 -15.72 -29.99 0.46
C VAL A 158 -15.81 -30.67 -0.89
N ILE A 159 -14.71 -31.36 -1.24
CA ILE A 159 -14.74 -32.32 -2.32
C ILE A 159 -15.78 -33.33 -1.87
N PRO A 160 -16.94 -33.45 -2.52
CA PRO A 160 -17.89 -34.48 -2.18
C PRO A 160 -17.13 -35.80 -2.35
N VAL A 161 -16.84 -36.46 -1.23
CA VAL A 161 -16.35 -37.84 -1.27
C VAL A 161 -17.48 -38.62 -1.91
N MET A 162 -17.34 -38.88 -3.20
CA MET A 162 -18.24 -39.73 -3.92
C MET A 162 -18.22 -41.07 -3.20
N PRO A 163 -19.36 -41.61 -2.74
CA PRO A 163 -19.40 -42.92 -2.13
C PRO A 163 -18.72 -43.92 -3.08
N PRO A 164 -17.91 -44.85 -2.60
CA PRO A 164 -17.31 -45.85 -3.46
C PRO A 164 -18.42 -46.54 -4.27
N GLU A 165 -18.24 -46.53 -5.58
CA GLU A 165 -19.10 -47.25 -6.50
C GLU A 165 -19.21 -48.69 -6.05
N PRO A 166 -20.43 -49.27 -5.89
CA PRO A 166 -20.57 -50.64 -5.45
C PRO A 166 -19.87 -51.58 -6.42
N GLU A 167 -18.96 -52.40 -5.89
CA GLU A 167 -18.27 -53.42 -6.67
C GLU A 167 -19.28 -54.28 -7.44
N PRO A 168 -19.02 -54.55 -8.73
CA PRO A 168 -19.92 -55.38 -9.52
C PRO A 168 -20.06 -56.76 -8.88
N THR A 169 -21.30 -57.12 -8.54
CA THR A 169 -21.66 -58.43 -8.05
C THR A 169 -21.20 -59.45 -9.08
N PRO A 170 -20.40 -60.50 -8.69
CA PRO A 170 -19.99 -61.53 -9.61
C PRO A 170 -21.21 -62.29 -10.16
N GLU A 171 -21.33 -62.30 -11.47
CA GLU A 171 -22.33 -63.12 -12.16
C GLU A 171 -22.20 -64.61 -11.79
N PRO A 172 -23.29 -65.28 -11.46
CA PRO A 172 -23.24 -66.73 -11.20
C PRO A 172 -22.87 -67.50 -12.46
N LEU A 173 -21.83 -68.35 -12.34
CA LEU A 173 -21.42 -69.29 -13.36
C LEU A 173 -22.62 -70.16 -13.83
N PRO A 174 -22.77 -70.40 -15.14
CA PRO A 174 -23.79 -71.30 -15.62
C PRO A 174 -23.53 -72.78 -15.17
N GLU A 175 -24.51 -73.34 -14.50
CA GLU A 175 -24.53 -74.78 -14.15
C GLU A 175 -24.44 -75.57 -15.43
N GLN A 176 -23.38 -76.37 -15.55
CA GLN A 176 -23.28 -77.39 -16.57
C GLN A 176 -24.18 -78.55 -16.12
N THR A 177 -25.25 -78.77 -16.86
CA THR A 177 -26.09 -79.95 -16.73
C THR A 177 -25.55 -81.02 -17.68
N ASP A 178 -25.24 -82.21 -17.11
CA ASP A 178 -24.94 -83.46 -17.78
C ASP A 178 -26.11 -83.91 -18.64
#